data_845d0300eb6dc6e92d5dfd073a170b84
#
_entry.id   845d0300eb6dc6e92d5dfd073a170b84
#
_cell.length_a   1.000
_cell.length_b   1.000
_cell.length_c   1.000
_cell.angle_alpha   90.00
_cell.angle_beta   90.00
_cell.angle_gamma   90.00
#
_symmetry.space_group_name_H-M   'P 1'
#
loop_
_entity.id
_entity.type
_entity.pdbx_description
1 polymer ?
#
loop_
_entity_poly.entity_id
_entity_poly.type
_entity_poly.pdbx_seq_one_letter_code
_entity_poly.pdbx_strand_id
1 'polypeptide(L)'
;MWQELCKTREEYLERAKLDTKGYSPRRSETLLYEIARLDGMDIKKQDFFNILNDIEISPKVTREDTHRIKDLSNAFLYLVKCAQQRKRFSLDFVREVSAKVMQHTGKEVYTTIGGYDTSLGDFRLGEEYYEEGILANYAQIPDMLEQLCKETNEKLGNVHDILTVKLAADFHYRFKHIKPFGAGNITV
;
A
#
# COMPACT_ATOMS: atom_id res chain seq x y z
N MET A 1 15.63 -20.83 -7.01
CA MET A 1 14.75 -19.68 -6.68
C MET A 1 13.43 -20.10 -6.07
N TRP A 2 12.49 -20.83 -6.77
CA TRP A 2 11.20 -21.25 -6.17
C TRP A 2 11.36 -22.20 -4.98
N GLN A 3 12.23 -23.19 -5.06
CA GLN A 3 12.53 -24.11 -3.95
C GLN A 3 13.10 -23.39 -2.73
N GLU A 4 13.95 -22.40 -2.96
CA GLU A 4 14.53 -21.56 -1.90
C GLU A 4 13.47 -20.70 -1.22
N LEU A 5 12.53 -20.12 -2.00
CA LEU A 5 11.39 -19.37 -1.47
C LEU A 5 10.46 -20.25 -0.62
N CYS A 6 10.18 -21.49 -1.07
CA CYS A 6 9.41 -22.47 -0.29
C CYS A 6 10.09 -22.76 1.05
N LYS A 7 11.40 -23.04 1.02
CA LYS A 7 12.20 -23.31 2.22
C LYS A 7 12.19 -22.11 3.18
N THR A 8 12.42 -20.90 2.66
CA THR A 8 12.39 -19.67 3.48
C THR A 8 11.01 -19.46 4.11
N ARG A 9 9.92 -19.75 3.37
CA ARG A 9 8.56 -19.67 3.91
C ARG A 9 8.33 -20.67 5.04
N GLU A 10 8.76 -21.93 4.86
CA GLU A 10 8.64 -22.96 5.90
C GLU A 10 9.42 -22.57 7.16
N GLU A 11 10.66 -22.13 7.02
CA GLU A 11 11.48 -21.62 8.13
C GLU A 11 10.81 -20.42 8.82
N TYR A 12 10.18 -19.51 8.03
CA TYR A 12 9.44 -18.38 8.59
C TYR A 12 8.24 -18.84 9.42
N LEU A 13 7.44 -19.78 8.89
CA LEU A 13 6.25 -20.28 9.58
C LEU A 13 6.61 -21.01 10.88
N GLU A 14 7.70 -21.80 10.88
CA GLU A 14 8.18 -22.44 12.10
C GLU A 14 8.62 -21.44 13.15
N ARG A 15 9.39 -20.40 12.77
CA ARG A 15 9.80 -19.34 13.69
C ARG A 15 8.62 -18.53 14.22
N ALA A 16 7.62 -18.24 13.36
CA ALA A 16 6.42 -17.52 13.74
C ALA A 16 5.55 -18.30 14.74
N LYS A 17 5.55 -19.64 14.68
CA LYS A 17 4.87 -20.49 15.68
C LYS A 17 5.56 -20.42 17.05
N LEU A 18 6.88 -20.27 17.08
CA LEU A 18 7.69 -20.25 18.32
C LEU A 18 7.65 -18.89 19.03
N ASP A 19 7.46 -17.80 18.29
CA ASP A 19 7.44 -16.43 18.84
C ASP A 19 6.17 -15.67 18.47
N THR A 20 5.07 -16.07 19.11
CA THR A 20 3.75 -15.46 18.87
C THR A 20 3.63 -14.03 19.40
N LYS A 21 4.54 -13.56 20.26
CA LYS A 21 4.44 -12.26 20.94
C LYS A 21 5.34 -11.15 20.38
N GLY A 22 6.41 -11.48 19.68
CA GLY A 22 7.40 -10.48 19.29
C GLY A 22 7.75 -10.41 17.81
N TYR A 23 7.60 -11.52 17.09
CA TYR A 23 8.08 -11.61 15.71
C TYR A 23 7.17 -10.89 14.69
N SER A 24 5.86 -11.06 14.82
CA SER A 24 4.90 -10.50 13.86
C SER A 24 4.78 -8.96 13.95
N PRO A 25 4.63 -8.34 15.14
CA PRO A 25 4.57 -6.88 15.26
C PRO A 25 5.85 -6.20 14.76
N ARG A 26 7.03 -6.66 15.18
CA ARG A 26 8.32 -6.07 14.75
C ARG A 26 8.54 -6.18 13.25
N ARG A 27 8.06 -7.25 12.61
CA ARG A 27 8.13 -7.38 11.15
C ARG A 27 7.20 -6.44 10.44
N SER A 28 5.99 -6.25 10.93
CA SER A 28 5.04 -5.29 10.39
C SER A 28 5.59 -3.87 10.47
N GLU A 29 6.15 -3.46 11.60
CA GLU A 29 6.79 -2.16 11.77
C GLU A 29 7.96 -1.95 10.80
N THR A 30 8.80 -2.99 10.61
CA THR A 30 9.92 -2.93 9.66
C THR A 30 9.42 -2.82 8.22
N LEU A 31 8.38 -3.57 7.85
CA LEU A 31 7.77 -3.48 6.54
C LEU A 31 7.21 -2.08 6.28
N LEU A 32 6.47 -1.52 7.24
CA LEU A 32 5.92 -0.17 7.15
C LEU A 32 7.01 0.89 6.99
N TYR A 33 8.12 0.75 7.69
CA TYR A 33 9.27 1.63 7.54
C TYR A 33 9.86 1.58 6.13
N GLU A 34 10.05 0.37 5.57
CA GLU A 34 10.56 0.22 4.21
C GLU A 34 9.59 0.76 3.16
N ILE A 35 8.28 0.56 3.32
CA ILE A 35 7.25 1.16 2.45
C ILE A 35 7.33 2.68 2.51
N ALA A 36 7.40 3.28 3.69
CA ALA A 36 7.50 4.73 3.86
C ALA A 36 8.75 5.30 3.18
N ARG A 37 9.89 4.59 3.26
CA ARG A 37 11.12 4.98 2.56
C ARG A 37 10.99 4.89 1.05
N LEU A 38 10.37 3.86 0.53
CA LEU A 38 10.10 3.71 -0.91
C LEU A 38 9.18 4.82 -1.43
N ASP A 39 8.27 5.31 -0.60
CA ASP A 39 7.39 6.47 -0.90
C ASP A 39 8.09 7.84 -0.68
N GLY A 40 9.43 7.82 -0.50
CA GLY A 40 10.25 9.02 -0.43
C GLY A 40 10.30 9.70 0.95
N MET A 41 9.87 9.04 2.03
CA MET A 41 9.97 9.60 3.37
C MET A 41 11.40 9.55 3.89
N ASP A 42 11.97 10.72 4.22
CA ASP A 42 13.29 10.83 4.85
C ASP A 42 13.16 10.96 6.37
N ILE A 43 12.99 9.82 7.04
CA ILE A 43 12.88 9.74 8.49
C ILE A 43 13.84 8.70 9.06
N LYS A 44 14.40 8.99 10.24
CA LYS A 44 15.23 8.00 10.96
C LYS A 44 14.36 6.85 11.44
N LYS A 45 14.89 5.64 11.32
CA LYS A 45 14.21 4.41 11.74
C LYS A 45 13.71 4.47 13.20
N GLN A 46 14.49 5.06 14.09
CA GLN A 46 14.11 5.20 15.50
C GLN A 46 12.91 6.13 15.67
N ASP A 47 12.88 7.29 14.98
CA ASP A 47 11.77 8.23 15.06
C ASP A 47 10.49 7.61 14.46
N PHE A 48 10.60 6.85 13.36
CA PHE A 48 9.49 6.11 12.79
C PHE A 48 8.85 5.14 13.80
N PHE A 49 9.68 4.34 14.48
CA PHE A 49 9.18 3.39 15.50
C PHE A 49 8.64 4.10 16.74
N ASN A 50 9.24 5.20 17.15
CA ASN A 50 8.74 6.00 18.25
C ASN A 50 7.33 6.55 17.96
N ILE A 51 7.08 7.00 16.71
CA ILE A 51 5.74 7.45 16.27
C ILE A 51 4.72 6.32 16.32
N LEU A 52 5.09 5.13 15.84
CA LEU A 52 4.18 3.97 15.87
C LEU A 52 3.79 3.54 17.28
N ASN A 53 4.70 3.73 18.24
CA ASN A 53 4.52 3.29 19.62
C ASN A 53 4.13 4.44 20.58
N ASP A 54 3.78 5.61 20.06
CA ASP A 54 3.42 6.82 20.82
C ASP A 54 4.49 7.23 21.86
N ILE A 55 5.77 7.04 21.51
CA ILE A 55 6.93 7.43 22.31
C ILE A 55 7.39 8.84 21.88
N GLU A 56 8.12 9.53 22.75
CA GLU A 56 8.70 10.85 22.46
C GLU A 56 9.54 10.82 21.17
N ILE A 57 9.28 11.78 20.30
CA ILE A 57 9.90 11.91 18.97
C ILE A 57 10.85 13.11 18.93
N SER A 58 11.79 13.07 18.00
CA SER A 58 12.70 14.18 17.74
C SER A 58 11.94 15.43 17.32
N PRO A 59 12.32 16.64 17.80
CA PRO A 59 11.73 17.91 17.37
C PRO A 59 11.87 18.20 15.86
N LYS A 60 12.70 17.41 15.15
CA LYS A 60 12.91 17.54 13.70
C LYS A 60 11.82 16.83 12.88
N VAL A 61 11.05 15.96 13.49
CA VAL A 61 9.94 15.25 12.82
C VAL A 61 8.78 16.21 12.65
N THR A 62 8.27 16.30 11.44
CA THR A 62 7.13 17.16 11.14
C THR A 62 5.81 16.55 11.60
N ARG A 63 4.79 17.38 11.77
CA ARG A 63 3.43 16.90 12.02
C ARG A 63 2.91 16.08 10.83
N GLU A 64 3.27 16.47 9.63
CA GLU A 64 2.89 15.76 8.40
C GLU A 64 3.48 14.36 8.37
N ASP A 65 4.77 14.19 8.68
CA ASP A 65 5.42 12.86 8.77
C ASP A 65 4.73 11.99 9.82
N THR A 66 4.40 12.57 10.97
CA THR A 66 3.66 11.86 12.03
C THR A 66 2.30 11.36 11.53
N HIS A 67 1.55 12.20 10.82
CA HIS A 67 0.27 11.82 10.24
C HIS A 67 0.44 10.73 9.17
N ARG A 68 1.39 10.89 8.24
CA ARG A 68 1.65 9.88 7.19
C ARG A 68 1.96 8.51 7.79
N ILE A 69 2.78 8.44 8.82
CA ILE A 69 3.15 7.17 9.47
C ILE A 69 1.94 6.55 10.17
N LYS A 70 1.14 7.34 10.87
CA LYS A 70 -0.07 6.83 11.55
C LYS A 70 -1.13 6.39 10.56
N ASP A 71 -1.33 7.12 9.47
CA ASP A 71 -2.25 6.75 8.39
C ASP A 71 -1.81 5.44 7.72
N LEU A 72 -0.52 5.31 7.40
CA LEU A 72 0.05 4.09 6.85
C LEU A 72 -0.17 2.88 7.79
N SER A 73 0.08 3.05 9.08
CA SER A 73 -0.15 2.00 10.07
C SER A 73 -1.62 1.58 10.17
N ASN A 74 -2.53 2.56 10.19
CA ASN A 74 -3.96 2.32 10.24
C ASN A 74 -4.48 1.64 8.98
N ALA A 75 -3.99 2.06 7.80
CA ALA A 75 -4.31 1.43 6.52
C ALA A 75 -3.82 -0.03 6.49
N PHE A 76 -2.62 -0.30 6.98
CA PHE A 76 -2.08 -1.66 7.08
C PHE A 76 -2.91 -2.56 7.99
N LEU A 77 -3.28 -2.08 9.19
CA LEU A 77 -4.13 -2.83 10.12
C LEU A 77 -5.51 -3.12 9.50
N TYR A 78 -6.06 -2.16 8.77
CA TYR A 78 -7.29 -2.36 8.02
C TYR A 78 -7.13 -3.43 6.93
N LEU A 79 -6.04 -3.41 6.16
CA LEU A 79 -5.75 -4.42 5.13
C LEU A 79 -5.60 -5.81 5.73
N VAL A 80 -4.93 -5.97 6.87
CA VAL A 80 -4.81 -7.24 7.60
C VAL A 80 -6.20 -7.79 7.96
N LYS A 81 -7.08 -6.92 8.49
CA LYS A 81 -8.46 -7.30 8.81
C LYS A 81 -9.25 -7.72 7.56
N CYS A 82 -9.12 -6.98 6.46
CA CYS A 82 -9.76 -7.31 5.19
C CYS A 82 -9.26 -8.65 4.62
N ALA A 83 -7.96 -8.91 4.73
CA ALA A 83 -7.36 -10.18 4.30
C ALA A 83 -7.89 -11.37 5.11
N GLN A 84 -8.02 -11.22 6.45
CA GLN A 84 -8.63 -12.23 7.31
C GLN A 84 -10.09 -12.54 6.93
N GLN A 85 -10.82 -11.50 6.50
CA GLN A 85 -12.20 -11.62 6.03
C GLN A 85 -12.31 -12.07 4.57
N ARG A 86 -11.19 -12.28 3.88
CA ARG A 86 -11.13 -12.62 2.45
C ARG A 86 -11.89 -11.61 1.57
N LYS A 87 -11.81 -10.32 1.93
CA LYS A 87 -12.43 -9.24 1.15
C LYS A 87 -11.88 -9.25 -0.27
N ARG A 88 -12.79 -9.23 -1.26
CA ARG A 88 -12.41 -9.23 -2.67
C ARG A 88 -11.93 -7.85 -3.10
N PHE A 89 -11.04 -7.80 -4.08
CA PHE A 89 -10.63 -6.56 -4.72
C PHE A 89 -11.79 -5.97 -5.52
N SER A 90 -11.99 -4.66 -5.37
CA SER A 90 -12.97 -3.87 -6.13
C SER A 90 -12.47 -2.42 -6.22
N LEU A 91 -13.04 -1.62 -7.09
CA LEU A 91 -12.74 -0.19 -7.18
C LEU A 91 -12.95 0.52 -5.84
N ASP A 92 -14.09 0.26 -5.20
CA ASP A 92 -14.42 0.86 -3.90
C ASP A 92 -13.41 0.47 -2.82
N PHE A 93 -12.97 -0.80 -2.82
CA PHE A 93 -11.97 -1.26 -1.86
C PHE A 93 -10.62 -0.57 -2.09
N VAL A 94 -10.18 -0.43 -3.34
CA VAL A 94 -8.94 0.27 -3.69
C VAL A 94 -9.02 1.75 -3.29
N ARG A 95 -10.14 2.42 -3.56
CA ARG A 95 -10.38 3.81 -3.14
C ARG A 95 -10.40 3.95 -1.62
N GLU A 96 -11.04 3.03 -0.91
CA GLU A 96 -11.10 3.02 0.55
C GLU A 96 -9.71 2.87 1.18
N VAL A 97 -8.84 2.02 0.62
CA VAL A 97 -7.45 1.89 1.06
C VAL A 97 -6.67 3.18 0.83
N SER A 98 -6.80 3.79 -0.35
CA SER A 98 -6.16 5.07 -0.67
C SER A 98 -6.61 6.18 0.29
N ALA A 99 -7.91 6.29 0.55
CA ALA A 99 -8.45 7.25 1.50
C ALA A 99 -7.86 7.08 2.92
N LYS A 100 -7.61 5.85 3.36
CA LYS A 100 -6.97 5.59 4.67
C LYS A 100 -5.50 5.97 4.69
N VAL A 101 -4.77 5.71 3.61
CA VAL A 101 -3.36 6.10 3.47
C VAL A 101 -3.19 7.62 3.47
N MET A 102 -4.16 8.35 2.93
CA MET A 102 -4.13 9.81 2.77
C MET A 102 -5.06 10.55 3.75
N GLN A 103 -5.52 9.91 4.82
CA GLN A 103 -6.58 10.41 5.68
C GLN A 103 -6.31 11.81 6.27
N HIS A 104 -5.08 12.08 6.71
CA HIS A 104 -4.71 13.35 7.33
C HIS A 104 -3.73 14.18 6.50
N THR A 105 -3.27 13.66 5.37
CA THR A 105 -2.29 14.31 4.49
C THR A 105 -2.79 14.49 3.07
N GLY A 106 -3.94 13.92 2.74
CA GLY A 106 -4.64 14.16 1.49
C GLY A 106 -5.20 15.58 1.39
N LYS A 107 -5.50 15.99 0.16
CA LYS A 107 -6.01 17.32 -0.15
C LYS A 107 -6.81 17.32 -1.44
N GLU A 108 -7.63 18.35 -1.60
CA GLU A 108 -8.23 18.66 -2.89
C GLU A 108 -7.16 19.12 -3.89
N VAL A 109 -7.26 18.61 -5.11
CA VAL A 109 -6.41 18.96 -6.24
C VAL A 109 -7.30 19.44 -7.38
N TYR A 110 -7.01 20.62 -7.90
CA TYR A 110 -7.75 21.20 -9.02
C TYR A 110 -6.94 21.10 -10.30
N THR A 111 -7.57 20.63 -11.35
CA THR A 111 -7.01 20.53 -12.71
C THR A 111 -7.87 21.30 -13.68
N THR A 112 -7.42 21.45 -14.93
CA THR A 112 -8.20 22.10 -16.00
C THR A 112 -9.51 21.40 -16.34
N ILE A 113 -9.66 20.14 -15.94
CA ILE A 113 -10.82 19.29 -16.25
C ILE A 113 -11.70 18.97 -15.04
N GLY A 114 -11.33 19.43 -13.83
CA GLY A 114 -12.10 19.21 -12.62
C GLY A 114 -11.24 19.08 -11.38
N GLY A 115 -11.88 18.89 -10.22
CA GLY A 115 -11.24 18.63 -8.95
C GLY A 115 -11.38 17.18 -8.51
N TYR A 116 -10.42 16.70 -7.70
CA TYR A 116 -10.46 15.42 -7.01
C TYR A 116 -9.81 15.56 -5.63
N ASP A 117 -10.23 14.74 -4.67
CA ASP A 117 -9.72 14.77 -3.30
C ASP A 117 -8.97 13.47 -2.98
N THR A 118 -7.67 13.59 -2.74
CA THR A 118 -6.82 12.44 -2.41
C THR A 118 -7.16 11.84 -1.04
N SER A 119 -7.73 12.62 -0.10
CA SER A 119 -8.16 12.13 1.20
C SER A 119 -9.43 11.28 1.13
N LEU A 120 -10.20 11.39 0.05
CA LEU A 120 -11.40 10.59 -0.23
C LEU A 120 -11.10 9.37 -1.12
N GLY A 121 -9.84 9.19 -1.52
CA GLY A 121 -9.46 8.12 -2.44
C GLY A 121 -10.00 8.33 -3.85
N ASP A 122 -10.17 9.57 -4.27
CA ASP A 122 -10.57 9.87 -5.64
C ASP A 122 -9.46 9.58 -6.62
N PHE A 123 -9.83 9.05 -7.78
CA PHE A 123 -8.88 8.86 -8.86
C PHE A 123 -8.41 10.22 -9.39
N ARG A 124 -7.13 10.27 -9.78
CA ARG A 124 -6.57 11.49 -10.37
C ARG A 124 -7.34 11.89 -11.64
N LEU A 125 -7.41 13.18 -11.85
CA LEU A 125 -7.87 13.81 -13.08
C LEU A 125 -6.66 14.48 -13.76
N GLY A 126 -6.62 14.39 -15.10
CA GLY A 126 -5.52 14.95 -15.89
C GLY A 126 -4.44 13.92 -16.24
N GLU A 127 -3.61 14.32 -17.19
CA GLU A 127 -2.50 13.51 -17.65
C GLU A 127 -1.29 13.73 -16.74
N GLU A 128 -0.62 12.65 -16.38
CA GLU A 128 0.68 12.69 -15.76
C GLU A 128 1.71 12.05 -16.69
N TYR A 129 2.87 12.68 -16.77
CA TYR A 129 3.99 12.19 -17.57
C TYR A 129 5.08 11.69 -16.63
N TYR A 130 5.59 10.51 -16.91
CA TYR A 130 6.79 9.95 -16.27
C TYR A 130 7.94 9.96 -17.25
N GLU A 131 9.17 9.96 -16.74
CA GLU A 131 10.39 9.82 -17.55
C GLU A 131 10.37 8.54 -18.41
N GLU A 132 9.64 7.50 -17.97
CA GLU A 132 9.55 6.19 -18.63
C GLU A 132 8.37 6.07 -19.63
N GLY A 133 7.57 7.12 -19.85
CA GLY A 133 6.48 7.10 -20.81
C GLY A 133 5.15 7.67 -20.31
N ILE A 134 4.10 7.55 -21.14
CA ILE A 134 2.77 8.05 -20.86
C ILE A 134 2.08 7.05 -19.93
N LEU A 135 1.64 7.53 -18.78
CA LEU A 135 0.76 6.76 -17.89
C LEU A 135 -0.63 6.54 -18.51
N ALA A 136 -1.39 5.64 -17.90
CA ALA A 136 -2.77 5.44 -18.28
C ALA A 136 -3.54 6.77 -18.34
N ASN A 137 -4.31 6.96 -19.39
CA ASN A 137 -5.21 8.10 -19.48
C ASN A 137 -6.18 8.07 -18.28
N TYR A 138 -6.37 9.20 -17.62
CA TYR A 138 -7.20 9.29 -16.42
C TYR A 138 -8.63 8.77 -16.64
N ALA A 139 -9.20 8.95 -17.83
CA ALA A 139 -10.53 8.47 -18.17
C ALA A 139 -10.62 6.92 -18.24
N GLN A 140 -9.50 6.24 -18.42
CA GLN A 140 -9.43 4.78 -18.51
C GLN A 140 -9.08 4.12 -17.15
N ILE A 141 -8.70 4.91 -16.14
CA ILE A 141 -8.31 4.39 -14.83
C ILE A 141 -9.36 3.46 -14.22
N PRO A 142 -10.67 3.82 -14.16
CA PRO A 142 -11.67 2.94 -13.58
C PRO A 142 -11.73 1.58 -14.27
N ASP A 143 -11.79 1.56 -15.60
CA ASP A 143 -11.90 0.33 -16.39
C ASP A 143 -10.66 -0.56 -16.22
N MET A 144 -9.46 0.04 -16.25
CA MET A 144 -8.20 -0.69 -16.08
C MET A 144 -8.08 -1.29 -14.68
N LEU A 145 -8.49 -0.57 -13.65
CA LEU A 145 -8.51 -1.07 -12.27
C LEU A 145 -9.58 -2.14 -12.06
N GLU A 146 -10.77 -1.98 -12.62
CA GLU A 146 -11.82 -2.99 -12.54
C GLU A 146 -11.35 -4.30 -13.16
N GLN A 147 -10.73 -4.24 -14.34
CA GLN A 147 -10.13 -5.41 -14.97
C GLN A 147 -9.02 -6.02 -14.10
N LEU A 148 -8.12 -5.21 -13.55
CA LEU A 148 -7.05 -5.68 -12.66
C LEU A 148 -7.62 -6.38 -11.42
N CYS A 149 -8.61 -5.80 -10.77
CA CYS A 149 -9.29 -6.38 -9.61
C CYS A 149 -9.98 -7.71 -9.95
N LYS A 150 -10.69 -7.77 -11.08
CA LYS A 150 -11.37 -8.99 -11.55
C LYS A 150 -10.39 -10.12 -11.78
N GLU A 151 -9.36 -9.88 -12.59
CA GLU A 151 -8.34 -10.89 -12.90
C GLU A 151 -7.59 -11.38 -11.65
N THR A 152 -7.32 -10.46 -10.71
CA THR A 152 -6.67 -10.79 -9.44
C THR A 152 -7.57 -11.69 -8.58
N ASN A 153 -8.85 -11.35 -8.47
CA ASN A 153 -9.83 -12.17 -7.73
C ASN A 153 -9.99 -13.57 -8.33
N GLU A 154 -10.00 -13.70 -9.65
CA GLU A 154 -10.09 -14.99 -10.35
C GLU A 154 -8.85 -15.86 -10.08
N LYS A 155 -7.67 -15.24 -10.12
CA LYS A 155 -6.41 -15.94 -9.84
C LYS A 155 -6.28 -16.33 -8.37
N LEU A 156 -6.67 -15.46 -7.42
CA LEU A 156 -6.60 -15.75 -5.99
C LEU A 156 -7.39 -17.00 -5.58
N GLY A 157 -8.50 -17.29 -6.25
CA GLY A 157 -9.30 -18.48 -6.00
C GLY A 157 -8.61 -19.81 -6.37
N ASN A 158 -7.58 -19.76 -7.22
CA ASN A 158 -6.98 -20.93 -7.87
C ASN A 158 -5.46 -21.06 -7.62
N VAL A 159 -4.87 -20.17 -6.82
CA VAL A 159 -3.41 -20.08 -6.68
C VAL A 159 -2.93 -20.86 -5.46
N HIS A 160 -1.91 -21.72 -5.67
CA HIS A 160 -1.12 -22.27 -4.58
C HIS A 160 -0.31 -21.18 -3.88
N ASP A 161 -0.15 -21.28 -2.58
CA ASP A 161 0.45 -20.31 -1.66
C ASP A 161 1.69 -19.56 -2.19
N ILE A 162 2.62 -20.25 -2.84
CA ILE A 162 3.86 -19.63 -3.31
C ILE A 162 3.64 -18.74 -4.54
N LEU A 163 2.66 -19.08 -5.38
CA LEU A 163 2.32 -18.26 -6.54
C LEU A 163 1.59 -16.98 -6.17
N THR A 164 1.08 -16.88 -4.94
CA THR A 164 0.48 -15.65 -4.39
C THR A 164 1.50 -14.51 -4.38
N VAL A 165 2.77 -14.78 -4.10
CA VAL A 165 3.84 -13.76 -4.14
C VAL A 165 4.00 -13.20 -5.55
N LYS A 166 3.96 -14.07 -6.58
CA LYS A 166 4.01 -13.64 -7.97
C LYS A 166 2.78 -12.82 -8.34
N LEU A 167 1.61 -13.25 -7.91
CA LEU A 167 0.35 -12.53 -8.16
C LEU A 167 0.37 -11.14 -7.52
N ALA A 168 0.89 -11.03 -6.28
CA ALA A 168 1.06 -9.74 -5.60
C ALA A 168 2.03 -8.81 -6.36
N ALA A 169 3.15 -9.35 -6.85
CA ALA A 169 4.11 -8.59 -7.66
C ALA A 169 3.51 -8.13 -8.99
N ASP A 170 2.76 -9.00 -9.69
CA ASP A 170 2.04 -8.66 -10.93
C ASP A 170 0.98 -7.56 -10.68
N PHE A 171 0.22 -7.68 -9.59
CA PHE A 171 -0.75 -6.66 -9.19
C PHE A 171 -0.08 -5.32 -8.96
N HIS A 172 0.95 -5.29 -8.11
CA HIS A 172 1.69 -4.07 -7.77
C HIS A 172 2.30 -3.41 -9.02
N TYR A 173 2.93 -4.20 -9.90
CA TYR A 173 3.51 -3.71 -11.14
C TYR A 173 2.45 -3.03 -12.03
N ARG A 174 1.32 -3.69 -12.28
CA ARG A 174 0.23 -3.14 -13.09
C ARG A 174 -0.44 -1.94 -12.44
N PHE A 175 -0.66 -1.99 -11.14
CA PHE A 175 -1.21 -0.89 -10.35
C PHE A 175 -0.32 0.36 -10.45
N LYS A 176 0.99 0.18 -10.30
CA LYS A 176 1.97 1.27 -10.45
C LYS A 176 1.92 1.89 -11.86
N HIS A 177 1.72 1.10 -12.91
CA HIS A 177 1.60 1.60 -14.29
C HIS A 177 0.28 2.33 -14.55
N ILE A 178 -0.80 1.93 -13.90
CA ILE A 178 -2.07 2.65 -13.95
C ILE A 178 -1.95 3.98 -13.20
N LYS A 179 -1.23 3.99 -12.07
CA LYS A 179 -1.07 5.14 -11.18
C LYS A 179 -2.40 5.88 -10.95
N PRO A 180 -3.36 5.23 -10.28
CA PRO A 180 -4.74 5.73 -10.23
C PRO A 180 -4.92 6.99 -9.40
N PHE A 181 -4.01 7.28 -8.46
CA PHE A 181 -4.15 8.38 -7.52
C PHE A 181 -3.11 9.47 -7.75
N GLY A 182 -3.41 10.70 -7.34
CA GLY A 182 -2.47 11.82 -7.41
C GLY A 182 -1.32 11.71 -6.39
N ALA A 183 -1.48 10.89 -5.34
CA ALA A 183 -0.46 10.62 -4.33
C ALA A 183 -0.66 9.22 -3.72
N GLY A 184 0.35 8.70 -3.02
CA GLY A 184 0.26 7.46 -2.24
C GLY A 184 0.22 6.16 -3.07
N ASN A 185 0.47 6.18 -4.37
CA ASN A 185 0.38 4.99 -5.23
C ASN A 185 1.39 3.87 -4.92
N ILE A 186 2.46 4.17 -4.19
CA ILE A 186 3.44 3.16 -3.75
C ILE A 186 2.95 2.49 -2.46
N THR A 187 2.21 3.23 -1.68
CA THR A 187 1.73 2.83 -0.34
C THR A 187 0.44 2.03 -0.40
N VAL A 188 -0.45 2.30 -1.35
CA VAL A 188 -1.69 1.56 -1.62
C VAL A 188 -1.41 0.24 -2.30
#